data_314ea0378acf0709907a8aa164ac15de
#
_entry.id   314ea0378acf0709907a8aa164ac15de
#
_cell.length_a   1.000
_cell.length_b   1.000
_cell.length_c   1.000
_cell.angle_alpha   90.00
_cell.angle_beta   90.00
_cell.angle_gamma   90.00
#
_symmetry.space_group_name_H-M   'P 1'
#
loop_
_entity.id
_entity.type
_entity.pdbx_description
1 polymer ?
#
loop_
_entity_poly.entity_id
_entity_poly.type
_entity_poly.pdbx_seq_one_letter_code
_entity_poly.pdbx_strand_id
1 'polypeptide(L)'
;MKKSLIALAVLGASSVAFAASNVTLYGLIDTGVLVQKVKHQDATVGLNSGFVSGSRWGIKGVEDLGNGYNVGFVLEEGYDSDTGTNSTNSTGKVFGRESQLYVQGGFGKLGFGRFGTLSSGAGSYQIVTGWAIGTGFGLSSWTSKIGTSFSRVDNGVAYQTPSFNGLQLSAMYSNGTKSDDAKWSKNNHYYGIGAKYEANAIKSSLIFEAVDNKDTAGTEKKKTQYAINF
;
A
#
# COMPACT_ATOMS: atom_id res chain seq x y z
N MET A 1 -7.42 -48.42 -18.67
CA MET A 1 -6.65 -48.53 -17.42
C MET A 1 -5.36 -47.70 -17.37
N LYS A 2 -4.70 -47.34 -18.49
CA LYS A 2 -3.43 -46.55 -18.47
C LYS A 2 -3.65 -45.03 -18.13
N LYS A 3 -4.80 -44.45 -18.38
CA LYS A 3 -5.09 -43.03 -18.10
C LYS A 3 -5.34 -42.72 -16.62
N SER A 4 -5.85 -43.69 -15.87
CA SER A 4 -6.12 -43.54 -14.43
C SER A 4 -4.85 -43.60 -13.57
N LEU A 5 -3.82 -44.30 -14.03
CA LEU A 5 -2.51 -44.38 -13.38
C LEU A 5 -1.73 -43.05 -13.49
N ILE A 6 -1.85 -42.37 -14.63
CA ILE A 6 -1.22 -41.05 -14.83
C ILE A 6 -1.87 -40.00 -13.95
N ALA A 7 -3.21 -40.00 -13.83
CA ALA A 7 -3.94 -39.07 -12.94
C ALA A 7 -3.58 -39.31 -11.46
N LEU A 8 -3.40 -40.56 -11.05
CA LEU A 8 -2.98 -40.90 -9.68
C LEU A 8 -1.53 -40.50 -9.41
N ALA A 9 -0.65 -40.63 -10.40
CA ALA A 9 0.75 -40.20 -10.29
C ALA A 9 0.89 -38.67 -10.19
N VAL A 10 0.04 -37.91 -10.89
CA VAL A 10 0.02 -36.46 -10.81
C VAL A 10 -0.55 -35.99 -9.45
N LEU A 11 -1.58 -36.67 -8.94
CA LEU A 11 -2.10 -36.42 -7.60
C LEU A 11 -1.11 -36.81 -6.49
N GLY A 12 -0.36 -37.90 -6.69
CA GLY A 12 0.69 -38.35 -5.75
C GLY A 12 1.94 -37.47 -5.77
N ALA A 13 2.27 -36.84 -6.90
CA ALA A 13 3.41 -35.92 -7.01
C ALA A 13 3.09 -34.53 -6.46
N SER A 14 1.82 -34.14 -6.41
CA SER A 14 1.39 -32.85 -5.82
C SER A 14 1.32 -32.87 -4.28
N SER A 15 1.54 -34.04 -3.64
CA SER A 15 1.57 -34.16 -2.18
C SER A 15 2.96 -33.99 -1.56
N VAL A 16 3.99 -33.68 -2.37
CA VAL A 16 5.36 -33.50 -1.87
C VAL A 16 5.68 -32.02 -1.82
N ALA A 17 5.70 -31.52 -0.60
CA ALA A 17 6.12 -30.17 -0.19
C ALA A 17 5.07 -29.06 -0.35
N PHE A 18 3.96 -29.16 0.32
CA PHE A 18 3.31 -27.95 0.82
C PHE A 18 4.12 -27.46 2.03
N ALA A 19 5.08 -26.56 1.80
CA ALA A 19 5.42 -25.61 2.83
C ALA A 19 4.08 -25.00 3.27
N ALA A 20 3.78 -25.01 4.58
CA ALA A 20 2.46 -24.61 5.06
C ALA A 20 2.19 -23.19 4.56
N SER A 21 1.27 -23.02 3.62
CA SER A 21 0.84 -21.72 3.13
C SER A 21 0.29 -20.95 4.31
N ASN A 22 1.02 -19.93 4.78
CA ASN A 22 0.61 -19.14 5.93
C ASN A 22 -0.31 -18.02 5.45
N VAL A 23 -1.62 -18.27 5.49
CA VAL A 23 -2.63 -17.23 5.30
C VAL A 23 -3.03 -16.67 6.66
N THR A 24 -2.90 -15.37 6.82
CA THR A 24 -3.25 -14.65 8.06
C THR A 24 -4.37 -13.67 7.79
N LEU A 25 -5.44 -13.77 8.55
CA LEU A 25 -6.43 -12.72 8.72
C LEU A 25 -5.94 -11.75 9.79
N TYR A 26 -5.95 -10.45 9.48
CA TYR A 26 -5.52 -9.41 10.42
C TYR A 26 -6.46 -8.21 10.35
N GLY A 27 -6.35 -7.33 11.34
CA GLY A 27 -7.14 -6.09 11.34
C GLY A 27 -6.80 -5.17 12.50
N LEU A 28 -7.42 -4.01 12.45
CA LEU A 28 -7.34 -2.98 13.47
C LEU A 28 -8.68 -2.25 13.53
N ILE A 29 -9.16 -2.01 14.73
CA ILE A 29 -10.35 -1.22 15.01
C ILE A 29 -9.90 -0.01 15.81
N ASP A 30 -10.14 1.19 15.28
CA ASP A 30 -9.90 2.46 15.96
C ASP A 30 -11.23 3.19 15.99
N THR A 31 -11.81 3.31 17.17
CA THR A 31 -13.08 4.01 17.39
C THR A 31 -13.05 4.78 18.70
N GLY A 32 -13.76 5.90 18.75
CA GLY A 32 -13.80 6.72 19.93
C GLY A 32 -15.02 7.64 19.95
N VAL A 33 -15.23 8.30 21.09
CA VAL A 33 -16.27 9.32 21.28
C VAL A 33 -15.68 10.69 21.00
N LEU A 34 -16.29 11.42 20.08
CA LEU A 34 -16.00 12.83 19.84
C LEU A 34 -17.07 13.70 20.46
N VAL A 35 -16.65 14.63 21.31
CA VAL A 35 -17.51 15.72 21.82
C VAL A 35 -16.97 17.01 21.27
N GLN A 36 -17.77 17.73 20.50
CA GLN A 36 -17.37 19.00 19.89
C GLN A 36 -18.37 20.10 20.22
N LYS A 37 -17.87 21.24 20.63
CA LYS A 37 -18.64 22.47 20.84
C LYS A 37 -17.99 23.61 20.07
N VAL A 38 -18.71 24.14 19.11
CA VAL A 38 -18.30 25.31 18.35
C VAL A 38 -19.13 26.51 18.87
N LYS A 39 -18.49 27.68 18.95
CA LYS A 39 -19.17 28.90 19.39
C LYS A 39 -20.37 29.18 18.48
N HIS A 40 -21.54 29.51 19.10
CA HIS A 40 -22.82 29.72 18.42
C HIS A 40 -23.46 28.52 17.71
N GLN A 41 -22.99 27.29 17.99
CA GLN A 41 -23.62 26.08 17.51
C GLN A 41 -23.94 25.14 18.69
N ASP A 42 -24.83 24.19 18.50
CA ASP A 42 -25.09 23.17 19.50
C ASP A 42 -23.90 22.22 19.67
N ALA A 43 -23.77 21.63 20.85
CA ALA A 43 -22.77 20.60 21.08
C ALA A 43 -23.15 19.34 20.31
N THR A 44 -22.16 18.72 19.67
CA THR A 44 -22.31 17.44 19.01
C THR A 44 -21.55 16.38 19.79
N VAL A 45 -22.16 15.19 19.90
CA VAL A 45 -21.54 14.00 20.49
C VAL A 45 -21.77 12.87 19.52
N GLY A 46 -20.70 12.15 19.17
CA GLY A 46 -20.81 11.04 18.23
C GLY A 46 -19.70 10.01 18.44
N LEU A 47 -19.92 8.81 17.92
CA LEU A 47 -18.86 7.85 17.68
C LEU A 47 -18.20 8.17 16.35
N ASN A 48 -16.88 8.05 16.30
CA ASN A 48 -16.09 8.26 15.10
C ASN A 48 -15.06 7.14 14.94
N SER A 49 -14.80 6.77 13.70
CA SER A 49 -13.76 5.82 13.32
C SER A 49 -12.45 6.53 12.99
N GLY A 50 -11.31 5.88 13.30
CA GLY A 50 -10.02 6.27 12.75
C GLY A 50 -9.39 7.53 13.35
N PHE A 51 -9.42 7.71 14.66
CA PHE A 51 -8.79 8.86 15.33
C PHE A 51 -7.27 8.90 15.15
N VAL A 52 -6.63 7.78 15.22
CA VAL A 52 -5.18 7.63 15.06
C VAL A 52 -4.87 6.88 13.78
N SER A 53 -5.63 5.84 13.48
CA SER A 53 -5.36 4.95 12.36
C SER A 53 -6.66 4.40 11.78
N GLY A 54 -6.88 4.55 10.48
CA GLY A 54 -8.09 4.05 9.83
C GLY A 54 -8.34 2.58 10.13
N SER A 55 -9.55 2.27 10.60
CA SER A 55 -9.99 0.90 10.85
C SER A 55 -9.91 0.08 9.57
N ARG A 56 -9.45 -1.18 9.68
CA ARG A 56 -9.17 -2.03 8.53
C ARG A 56 -9.21 -3.50 8.90
N TRP A 57 -9.41 -4.32 7.91
CA TRP A 57 -9.16 -5.75 7.96
C TRP A 57 -8.50 -6.20 6.67
N GLY A 58 -7.82 -7.34 6.71
CA GLY A 58 -7.14 -7.85 5.52
C GLY A 58 -6.74 -9.30 5.65
N ILE A 59 -6.39 -9.86 4.52
CA ILE A 59 -5.84 -11.20 4.38
C ILE A 59 -4.49 -11.07 3.68
N LYS A 60 -3.48 -11.71 4.22
CA LYS A 60 -2.17 -11.82 3.61
C LYS A 60 -1.68 -13.26 3.64
N GLY A 61 -0.94 -13.64 2.65
CA GLY A 61 -0.34 -14.96 2.58
C GLY A 61 1.02 -14.92 1.92
N VAL A 62 1.83 -15.92 2.23
CA VAL A 62 3.13 -16.13 1.62
C VAL A 62 3.36 -17.62 1.40
N GLU A 63 3.92 -17.95 0.24
CA GLU A 63 4.33 -19.30 -0.15
C GLU A 63 5.83 -19.31 -0.43
N ASP A 64 6.55 -20.24 0.18
CA ASP A 64 7.97 -20.46 -0.07
C ASP A 64 8.13 -21.31 -1.34
N LEU A 65 8.79 -20.75 -2.33
CA LEU A 65 9.09 -21.42 -3.60
C LEU A 65 10.42 -22.21 -3.56
N GLY A 66 11.11 -22.19 -2.43
CA GLY A 66 12.44 -22.76 -2.30
C GLY A 66 13.55 -21.81 -2.79
N ASN A 67 14.79 -22.16 -2.52
CA ASN A 67 15.98 -21.40 -2.92
C ASN A 67 15.97 -19.92 -2.47
N GLY A 68 15.25 -19.59 -1.40
CA GLY A 68 15.14 -18.22 -0.89
C GLY A 68 14.16 -17.32 -1.66
N TYR A 69 13.31 -17.89 -2.51
CA TYR A 69 12.25 -17.16 -3.21
C TYR A 69 10.89 -17.40 -2.57
N ASN A 70 10.13 -16.35 -2.47
CA ASN A 70 8.75 -16.40 -1.97
C ASN A 70 7.82 -15.64 -2.90
N VAL A 71 6.59 -16.12 -3.02
CA VAL A 71 5.46 -15.38 -3.59
C VAL A 71 4.46 -15.09 -2.49
N GLY A 72 3.86 -13.91 -2.50
CA GLY A 72 2.87 -13.57 -1.50
C GLY A 72 1.86 -12.57 -2.01
N PHE A 73 0.80 -12.38 -1.24
CA PHE A 73 -0.26 -11.41 -1.52
C PHE A 73 -0.67 -10.65 -0.27
N VAL A 74 -1.25 -9.47 -0.49
CA VAL A 74 -1.92 -8.67 0.53
C VAL A 74 -3.22 -8.15 -0.05
N LEU A 75 -4.32 -8.36 0.65
CA LEU A 75 -5.63 -7.79 0.36
C LEU A 75 -6.10 -7.06 1.62
N GLU A 76 -6.26 -5.74 1.57
CA GLU A 76 -6.63 -4.93 2.73
C GLU A 76 -7.77 -3.97 2.41
N GLU A 77 -8.80 -4.00 3.24
CA GLU A 77 -9.96 -3.14 3.18
C GLU A 77 -10.03 -2.21 4.39
N GLY A 78 -10.44 -0.96 4.16
CA GLY A 78 -10.71 0.00 5.22
C GLY A 78 -12.22 0.16 5.44
N TYR A 79 -12.62 0.36 6.68
CA TYR A 79 -14.01 0.58 7.03
C TYR A 79 -14.14 1.61 8.16
N ASP A 80 -15.33 2.20 8.27
CA ASP A 80 -15.68 3.07 9.39
C ASP A 80 -16.30 2.21 10.48
N SER A 81 -15.64 2.15 11.64
CA SER A 81 -16.01 1.23 12.72
C SER A 81 -17.30 1.64 13.45
N ASP A 82 -17.74 2.87 13.29
CA ASP A 82 -18.98 3.42 13.84
C ASP A 82 -20.20 3.09 12.97
N THR A 83 -20.03 2.93 11.67
CA THR A 83 -21.12 2.72 10.71
C THR A 83 -21.05 1.39 9.96
N GLY A 84 -19.87 0.75 9.94
CA GLY A 84 -19.61 -0.45 9.14
C GLY A 84 -19.45 -0.19 7.64
N THR A 85 -19.43 1.06 7.21
CA THR A 85 -19.27 1.42 5.81
C THR A 85 -17.81 1.31 5.34
N ASN A 86 -17.61 1.12 4.04
CA ASN A 86 -16.28 1.11 3.46
C ASN A 86 -15.69 2.53 3.48
N SER A 87 -14.58 2.73 4.19
CA SER A 87 -13.96 4.05 4.41
C SER A 87 -12.92 4.44 3.37
N THR A 88 -12.37 3.48 2.64
CA THR A 88 -11.30 3.79 1.66
C THR A 88 -11.84 4.13 0.30
N ASN A 89 -13.18 4.24 0.17
CA ASN A 89 -13.66 4.05 -1.14
C ASN A 89 -14.92 4.77 -1.53
N SER A 90 -14.75 5.84 -2.19
CA SER A 90 -15.81 6.47 -2.97
C SER A 90 -16.15 5.73 -4.28
N THR A 91 -15.51 4.61 -4.62
CA THR A 91 -15.57 4.03 -5.97
C THR A 91 -15.89 2.53 -6.04
N GLY A 92 -16.38 1.90 -4.96
CA GLY A 92 -16.80 0.50 -4.99
C GLY A 92 -15.67 -0.54 -5.00
N LYS A 93 -14.45 -0.20 -4.56
CA LYS A 93 -13.33 -1.16 -4.47
C LYS A 93 -13.47 -2.02 -3.22
N VAL A 94 -13.35 -3.33 -3.34
CA VAL A 94 -13.42 -4.27 -2.22
C VAL A 94 -12.15 -4.23 -1.37
N PHE A 95 -10.98 -4.06 -1.98
CA PHE A 95 -9.70 -3.95 -1.28
C PHE A 95 -9.06 -2.60 -1.59
N GLY A 96 -9.70 -1.54 -1.07
CA GLY A 96 -9.35 -0.17 -1.39
C GLY A 96 -8.03 0.29 -0.81
N ARG A 97 -7.51 -0.35 0.24
CA ARG A 97 -6.24 0.02 0.88
C ARG A 97 -5.05 -0.63 0.20
N GLU A 98 -5.10 -1.92 -0.02
CA GLU A 98 -4.04 -2.67 -0.70
C GLU A 98 -4.61 -3.92 -1.37
N SER A 99 -4.19 -4.19 -2.59
CA SER A 99 -4.51 -5.39 -3.35
C SER A 99 -3.31 -5.71 -4.24
N GLN A 100 -2.43 -6.61 -3.78
CA GLN A 100 -1.19 -6.90 -4.46
C GLN A 100 -0.82 -8.38 -4.45
N LEU A 101 -0.11 -8.77 -5.48
CA LEU A 101 0.74 -9.94 -5.55
C LEU A 101 2.20 -9.48 -5.56
N TYR A 102 3.10 -10.20 -4.90
CA TYR A 102 4.53 -9.89 -4.93
C TYR A 102 5.39 -11.15 -4.98
N VAL A 103 6.59 -10.98 -5.51
CA VAL A 103 7.68 -11.96 -5.43
C VAL A 103 8.83 -11.32 -4.70
N GLN A 104 9.48 -12.06 -3.80
CA GLN A 104 10.65 -11.59 -3.06
C GLN A 104 11.72 -12.66 -2.96
N GLY A 105 12.95 -12.22 -2.78
CA GLY A 105 14.12 -13.10 -2.63
C GLY A 105 15.39 -12.30 -2.35
N GLY A 106 16.54 -12.91 -2.61
CA GLY A 106 17.83 -12.22 -2.47
C GLY A 106 17.97 -10.96 -3.35
N PHE A 107 17.16 -10.83 -4.40
CA PHE A 107 17.10 -9.64 -5.25
C PHE A 107 16.27 -8.49 -4.66
N GLY A 108 15.50 -8.70 -3.60
CA GLY A 108 14.56 -7.74 -3.03
C GLY A 108 13.10 -8.18 -3.21
N LYS A 109 12.19 -7.21 -3.33
CA LYS A 109 10.75 -7.41 -3.45
C LYS A 109 10.21 -6.70 -4.68
N LEU A 110 9.50 -7.42 -5.53
CA LEU A 110 8.79 -6.90 -6.71
C LEU A 110 7.30 -7.18 -6.55
N GLY A 111 6.48 -6.15 -6.60
CA GLY A 111 5.03 -6.26 -6.40
C GLY A 111 4.23 -5.64 -7.53
N PHE A 112 3.00 -6.13 -7.69
CA PHE A 112 2.05 -5.77 -8.74
C PHE A 112 0.67 -5.58 -8.14
N GLY A 113 -0.04 -4.52 -8.54
CA GLY A 113 -1.42 -4.29 -8.13
C GLY A 113 -1.71 -2.89 -7.63
N ARG A 114 -2.51 -2.81 -6.56
CA ARG A 114 -2.87 -1.56 -5.89
C ARG A 114 -2.14 -1.45 -4.55
N PHE A 115 -1.48 -0.33 -4.32
CA PHE A 115 -0.76 -0.06 -3.06
C PHE A 115 -0.56 1.44 -2.81
N GLY A 116 -0.10 1.77 -1.61
CA GLY A 116 0.29 3.13 -1.24
C GLY A 116 1.50 3.61 -2.03
N THR A 117 1.55 4.90 -2.36
CA THR A 117 2.72 5.55 -2.95
C THR A 117 3.90 5.58 -1.98
N LEU A 118 5.10 5.88 -2.46
CA LEU A 118 6.30 5.90 -1.60
C LEU A 118 6.18 6.89 -0.44
N SER A 119 5.50 8.02 -0.65
CA SER A 119 5.28 9.06 0.37
C SER A 119 3.97 8.91 1.14
N SER A 120 3.12 7.95 0.82
CA SER A 120 1.74 7.90 1.35
C SER A 120 1.63 7.67 2.85
N GLY A 121 2.68 7.20 3.50
CA GLY A 121 2.63 6.81 4.90
C GLY A 121 1.74 5.59 5.18
N ALA A 122 1.34 4.85 4.14
CA ALA A 122 0.48 3.68 4.25
C ALA A 122 0.82 2.64 3.16
N GLY A 123 0.68 1.36 3.52
CA GLY A 123 0.91 0.24 2.60
C GLY A 123 2.34 -0.31 2.63
N SER A 124 2.57 -1.35 1.84
CA SER A 124 3.76 -2.20 1.90
C SER A 124 5.03 -1.56 1.34
N TYR A 125 4.93 -0.47 0.57
CA TYR A 125 6.05 0.14 -0.14
C TYR A 125 6.40 1.55 0.33
N GLN A 126 5.72 2.03 1.36
CA GLN A 126 6.04 3.34 1.93
C GLN A 126 7.48 3.39 2.45
N ILE A 127 8.17 4.48 2.22
CA ILE A 127 9.52 4.70 2.71
C ILE A 127 9.65 5.91 3.64
N VAL A 128 8.55 6.61 3.90
CA VAL A 128 8.51 7.63 4.95
C VAL A 128 8.81 6.96 6.29
N THR A 129 9.76 7.48 7.02
CA THR A 129 10.18 6.86 8.28
C THR A 129 9.14 7.01 9.39
N GLY A 130 9.11 6.04 10.31
CA GLY A 130 8.09 5.96 11.36
C GLY A 130 7.99 7.18 12.28
N TRP A 131 9.00 8.04 12.31
CA TRP A 131 8.95 9.30 13.04
C TRP A 131 7.91 10.27 12.48
N ALA A 132 7.77 10.32 11.17
CA ALA A 132 6.73 11.13 10.53
C ALA A 132 5.31 10.53 10.70
N ILE A 133 5.22 9.26 11.12
CA ILE A 133 4.00 8.46 11.06
C ILE A 133 3.31 8.32 12.44
N GLY A 134 3.89 8.74 13.55
CA GLY A 134 3.35 8.22 14.81
C GLY A 134 3.11 9.22 15.93
N THR A 135 3.31 10.49 15.75
CA THR A 135 3.44 11.41 16.90
C THR A 135 2.26 12.35 17.13
N GLY A 136 1.07 12.06 16.62
CA GLY A 136 -0.11 12.90 16.87
C GLY A 136 -0.09 14.29 16.20
N PHE A 137 0.99 14.66 15.54
CA PHE A 137 1.09 15.89 14.75
C PHE A 137 0.51 15.74 13.34
N GLY A 138 -0.37 14.77 13.17
CA GLY A 138 -1.15 14.60 11.97
C GLY A 138 -0.33 14.15 10.77
N LEU A 139 -0.20 12.85 10.59
CA LEU A 139 0.32 12.23 9.38
C LEU A 139 -0.31 12.84 8.11
N SER A 140 -1.61 13.14 8.17
CA SER A 140 -2.34 13.81 7.10
C SER A 140 -1.78 15.18 6.73
N SER A 141 -1.19 15.92 7.68
CA SER A 141 -0.60 17.22 7.36
C SER A 141 0.76 17.12 6.69
N TRP A 142 1.55 16.08 6.97
CA TRP A 142 2.84 15.85 6.31
C TRP A 142 2.67 15.24 4.93
N THR A 143 1.90 14.19 4.79
CA THR A 143 1.65 13.56 3.48
C THR A 143 0.93 14.50 2.52
N SER A 144 0.06 15.37 3.02
CA SER A 144 -0.57 16.40 2.19
C SER A 144 0.39 17.53 1.78
N LYS A 145 1.50 17.71 2.47
CA LYS A 145 2.51 18.75 2.19
C LYS A 145 3.66 18.25 1.31
N ILE A 146 4.06 16.99 1.47
CA ILE A 146 5.25 16.43 0.82
C ILE A 146 4.93 15.29 -0.16
N GLY A 147 3.70 14.80 -0.17
CA GLY A 147 3.27 13.72 -1.05
C GLY A 147 2.58 14.22 -2.31
N THR A 148 2.46 13.33 -3.28
CA THR A 148 1.56 13.52 -4.41
C THR A 148 0.12 13.55 -3.91
N SER A 149 -0.80 14.10 -4.68
CA SER A 149 -2.23 14.06 -4.36
C SER A 149 -2.82 12.65 -4.34
N PHE A 150 -2.04 11.64 -4.69
CA PHE A 150 -2.42 10.22 -4.67
C PHE A 150 -1.81 9.53 -3.47
N SER A 151 -2.64 9.10 -2.54
CA SER A 151 -2.19 8.24 -1.44
C SER A 151 -2.00 6.79 -1.86
N ARG A 152 -2.69 6.38 -2.92
CA ARG A 152 -2.65 5.02 -3.50
C ARG A 152 -2.76 5.08 -5.01
N VAL A 153 -2.15 4.09 -5.65
CA VAL A 153 -2.16 3.93 -7.11
C VAL A 153 -2.68 2.55 -7.48
N ASP A 154 -3.41 2.50 -8.59
CA ASP A 154 -3.86 1.28 -9.25
C ASP A 154 -2.84 0.86 -10.32
N ASN A 155 -2.95 -0.37 -10.82
CA ASN A 155 -2.15 -0.87 -11.94
C ASN A 155 -0.65 -0.59 -11.77
N GLY A 156 -0.18 -0.76 -10.53
CA GLY A 156 1.17 -0.42 -10.10
C GLY A 156 2.15 -1.58 -10.21
N VAL A 157 3.40 -1.22 -10.45
CA VAL A 157 4.57 -2.07 -10.26
C VAL A 157 5.49 -1.35 -9.27
N ALA A 158 5.93 -2.06 -8.24
CA ALA A 158 6.82 -1.54 -7.22
C ALA A 158 7.98 -2.49 -6.97
N TYR A 159 9.16 -1.92 -6.82
CA TYR A 159 10.36 -2.67 -6.48
C TYR A 159 11.06 -2.06 -5.27
N GLN A 160 11.55 -2.92 -4.39
CA GLN A 160 12.42 -2.55 -3.26
C GLN A 160 13.63 -3.48 -3.23
N THR A 161 14.81 -2.90 -3.14
CA THR A 161 16.05 -3.68 -2.94
C THR A 161 16.06 -4.37 -1.58
N PRO A 162 16.90 -5.37 -1.38
CA PRO A 162 17.32 -5.75 -0.02
C PRO A 162 17.90 -4.53 0.70
N SER A 163 17.94 -4.61 2.04
CA SER A 163 18.65 -3.59 2.84
C SER A 163 20.15 -3.87 2.82
N PHE A 164 20.94 -2.87 2.45
CA PHE A 164 22.41 -2.90 2.47
C PHE A 164 22.92 -1.97 3.57
N ASN A 165 23.31 -2.51 4.70
CA ASN A 165 23.74 -1.73 5.86
C ASN A 165 22.76 -0.61 6.26
N GLY A 166 21.46 -0.91 6.21
CA GLY A 166 20.39 0.04 6.51
C GLY A 166 19.86 0.84 5.33
N LEU A 167 20.55 0.87 4.19
CA LEU A 167 20.09 1.52 2.97
C LEU A 167 19.19 0.59 2.15
N GLN A 168 18.00 1.05 1.80
CA GLN A 168 17.07 0.39 0.88
C GLN A 168 16.63 1.37 -0.20
N LEU A 169 16.67 0.94 -1.46
CA LEU A 169 16.18 1.72 -2.60
C LEU A 169 14.80 1.21 -3.01
N SER A 170 13.95 2.13 -3.49
CA SER A 170 12.61 1.82 -3.97
C SER A 170 12.33 2.50 -5.29
N ALA A 171 11.60 1.82 -6.17
CA ALA A 171 11.06 2.38 -7.41
C ALA A 171 9.61 1.93 -7.57
N MET A 172 8.77 2.83 -8.10
CA MET A 172 7.36 2.54 -8.29
C MET A 172 6.85 3.23 -9.56
N TYR A 173 6.01 2.52 -10.29
CA TYR A 173 5.32 3.03 -11.47
C TYR A 173 3.85 2.60 -11.42
N SER A 174 2.95 3.46 -11.89
CA SER A 174 1.55 3.12 -12.11
C SER A 174 1.10 3.57 -13.50
N ASN A 175 0.38 2.66 -14.16
CA ASN A 175 -0.29 2.91 -15.44
C ASN A 175 -1.80 3.01 -15.25
N GLY A 176 -2.25 4.01 -14.53
CA GLY A 176 -3.67 4.20 -14.26
C GLY A 176 -3.95 4.41 -12.78
N THR A 177 -3.68 5.61 -12.28
CA THR A 177 -3.80 5.93 -10.84
C THR A 177 -5.24 5.86 -10.33
N LYS A 178 -6.24 6.02 -11.20
CA LYS A 178 -7.66 6.06 -10.84
C LYS A 178 -8.56 5.24 -11.76
N SER A 179 -8.19 5.11 -13.03
CA SER A 179 -8.99 4.44 -14.06
C SER A 179 -8.09 3.59 -14.92
N ASP A 180 -8.69 2.63 -15.57
CA ASP A 180 -8.03 1.72 -16.47
C ASP A 180 -8.59 1.94 -17.88
N ASP A 181 -7.80 2.53 -18.77
CA ASP A 181 -8.08 2.61 -20.19
C ASP A 181 -7.13 1.67 -20.93
N ALA A 182 -7.62 0.99 -21.94
CA ALA A 182 -6.81 0.11 -22.77
C ALA A 182 -5.67 0.85 -23.51
N LYS A 183 -5.78 2.18 -23.63
CA LYS A 183 -4.76 3.02 -24.27
C LYS A 183 -3.85 3.64 -23.21
N TRP A 184 -2.65 3.12 -23.09
CA TRP A 184 -1.62 3.62 -22.16
C TRP A 184 -1.47 5.15 -22.17
N SER A 185 -1.51 5.79 -23.35
CA SER A 185 -1.32 7.24 -23.48
C SER A 185 -2.45 8.09 -22.91
N LYS A 186 -3.58 7.47 -22.54
CA LYS A 186 -4.74 8.17 -21.96
C LYS A 186 -4.79 8.06 -20.44
N ASN A 187 -4.03 7.15 -19.85
CA ASN A 187 -4.03 6.92 -18.42
C ASN A 187 -3.24 8.00 -17.67
N ASN A 188 -3.61 8.25 -16.44
CA ASN A 188 -2.81 9.02 -15.51
C ASN A 188 -1.67 8.14 -14.98
N HIS A 189 -0.44 8.62 -15.07
CA HIS A 189 0.73 7.88 -14.66
C HIS A 189 1.30 8.42 -13.34
N TYR A 190 1.85 7.52 -12.55
CA TYR A 190 2.65 7.84 -11.39
C TYR A 190 4.04 7.22 -11.53
N TYR A 191 5.05 7.96 -11.13
CA TYR A 191 6.45 7.56 -11.08
C TYR A 191 7.00 7.93 -9.72
N GLY A 192 7.67 7.01 -9.06
CA GLY A 192 8.31 7.25 -7.76
C GLY A 192 9.66 6.54 -7.70
N ILE A 193 10.67 7.23 -7.18
CA ILE A 193 11.94 6.65 -6.76
C ILE A 193 12.30 7.19 -5.39
N GLY A 194 12.98 6.39 -4.59
CA GLY A 194 13.42 6.85 -3.29
C GLY A 194 14.42 5.94 -2.62
N ALA A 195 14.99 6.46 -1.56
CA ALA A 195 15.92 5.77 -0.70
C ALA A 195 15.47 5.92 0.75
N LYS A 196 15.54 4.84 1.51
CA LYS A 196 15.34 4.82 2.96
C LYS A 196 16.62 4.34 3.62
N TYR A 197 17.03 5.04 4.66
CA TYR A 197 18.14 4.63 5.51
C TYR A 197 17.66 4.47 6.94
N GLU A 198 17.88 3.29 7.51
CA GLU A 198 17.58 2.98 8.91
C GLU A 198 18.75 2.20 9.50
N ALA A 199 19.58 2.88 10.30
CA ALA A 199 20.65 2.26 11.06
C ALA A 199 20.86 2.98 12.38
N ASN A 200 20.99 2.24 13.45
CA ASN A 200 21.14 2.76 14.81
C ASN A 200 20.00 3.74 15.17
N ALA A 201 20.35 4.95 15.57
CA ALA A 201 19.38 6.01 15.91
C ALA A 201 18.98 6.88 14.70
N ILE A 202 19.55 6.63 13.51
CA ILE A 202 19.29 7.45 12.31
C ILE A 202 18.23 6.77 11.46
N LYS A 203 17.18 7.54 11.12
CA LYS A 203 16.14 7.17 10.16
C LYS A 203 15.93 8.32 9.21
N SER A 204 16.12 8.07 7.93
CA SER A 204 15.94 9.10 6.91
C SER A 204 15.36 8.51 5.63
N SER A 205 14.71 9.34 4.83
CA SER A 205 14.25 8.99 3.50
C SER A 205 14.36 10.15 2.53
N LEU A 206 14.63 9.82 1.29
CA LEU A 206 14.62 10.73 0.15
C LEU A 206 13.67 10.19 -0.90
N ILE A 207 12.73 11.01 -1.35
CA ILE A 207 11.65 10.60 -2.24
C ILE A 207 11.53 11.61 -3.38
N PHE A 208 11.47 11.09 -4.60
CA PHE A 208 11.09 11.84 -5.79
C PHE A 208 9.89 11.18 -6.42
N GLU A 209 8.83 11.95 -6.59
CA GLU A 209 7.57 11.49 -7.17
C GLU A 209 7.11 12.43 -8.27
N ALA A 210 6.55 11.86 -9.33
CA ALA A 210 5.93 12.62 -10.41
C ALA A 210 4.59 12.00 -10.79
N VAL A 211 3.63 12.84 -11.09
CA VAL A 211 2.31 12.45 -11.61
C VAL A 211 2.09 13.14 -12.95
N ASP A 212 1.71 12.37 -13.94
CA ASP A 212 1.27 12.87 -15.24
C ASP A 212 -0.24 12.66 -15.37
N ASN A 213 -1.00 13.72 -15.12
CA ASN A 213 -2.46 13.72 -15.19
C ASN A 213 -2.91 14.05 -16.62
N LYS A 214 -3.58 13.12 -17.29
CA LYS A 214 -4.13 13.31 -18.63
C LYS A 214 -5.48 14.02 -18.62
N ASP A 215 -6.24 13.82 -17.54
CA ASP A 215 -7.62 14.33 -17.41
C ASP A 215 -7.69 15.79 -16.95
N THR A 216 -6.55 16.40 -16.58
CA THR A 216 -6.52 17.75 -16.03
C THR A 216 -5.95 18.73 -17.05
N ALA A 217 -6.69 19.79 -17.33
CA ALA A 217 -6.24 20.88 -18.19
C ALA A 217 -5.32 21.85 -17.43
N GLY A 218 -4.39 22.48 -18.15
CA GLY A 218 -3.54 23.55 -17.60
C GLY A 218 -2.35 23.09 -16.76
N THR A 219 -1.95 23.89 -15.77
CA THR A 219 -0.74 23.72 -14.94
C THR A 219 -0.76 22.48 -14.04
N GLU A 220 -1.93 21.90 -13.82
CA GLU A 220 -2.10 20.69 -13.00
C GLU A 220 -1.78 19.39 -13.75
N LYS A 221 -1.50 19.47 -15.05
CA LYS A 221 -1.30 18.30 -15.90
C LYS A 221 -0.09 17.45 -15.51
N LYS A 222 0.97 18.09 -15.00
CA LYS A 222 2.14 17.40 -14.48
C LYS A 222 2.53 17.97 -13.14
N LYS A 223 2.64 17.11 -12.14
CA LYS A 223 3.13 17.44 -10.82
C LYS A 223 4.36 16.62 -10.51
N THR A 224 5.45 17.29 -10.16
CA THR A 224 6.67 16.67 -9.66
C THR A 224 6.87 17.11 -8.23
N GLN A 225 7.10 16.18 -7.33
CA GLN A 225 7.34 16.44 -5.92
C GLN A 225 8.57 15.68 -5.45
N TYR A 226 9.29 16.27 -4.53
CA TYR A 226 10.42 15.64 -3.85
C TYR A 226 10.33 15.94 -2.36
N ALA A 227 10.73 14.98 -1.55
CA ALA A 227 10.71 15.10 -0.10
C ALA A 227 11.97 14.49 0.50
N ILE A 228 12.49 15.16 1.53
CA ILE A 228 13.56 14.67 2.38
C ILE A 228 13.00 14.56 3.80
N ASN A 229 13.17 13.42 4.43
CA ASN A 229 12.74 13.15 5.78
C ASN A 229 13.94 12.59 6.59
N PHE A 230 14.13 13.10 7.81
CA PHE A 230 15.19 12.69 8.71
C PHE A 230 14.60 12.18 10.02
#